data_84780969366b99b12fca5366d6d6d37b
#
_entry.id   84780969366b99b12fca5366d6d6d37b
#
_cell.length_a   1.000
_cell.length_b   1.000
_cell.length_c   1.000
_cell.angle_alpha   90.00
_cell.angle_beta   90.00
_cell.angle_gamma   90.00
#
_symmetry.space_group_name_H-M   'P 1'
#
loop_
_entity.id
_entity.type
_entity.pdbx_description
1 polymer ?
#
loop_
_entity_poly.entity_id
_entity_poly.type
_entity_poly.pdbx_seq_one_letter_code
_entity_poly.pdbx_strand_id
1 'polypeptide(L)'
;MSVTIKSAREIELMREAGRLLEIVHDEMAKIIRPGISTMEINECGDKTIRRLGCTPNFLNYGGFPASICVSVNEEVVHGIPSKKRHLREGDIVSCDLVVEYDGY
;
A
#
# COMPACT_ATOMS: atom_id res chain seq x y z
N MET A 1 -15.84 -18.88 8.76
CA MET A 1 -15.45 -18.19 7.51
C MET A 1 -16.32 -18.69 6.38
N SER A 2 -16.91 -17.80 5.62
CA SER A 2 -17.73 -18.17 4.47
C SER A 2 -16.99 -17.81 3.18
N VAL A 3 -17.29 -18.58 2.13
CA VAL A 3 -16.77 -18.32 0.78
C VAL A 3 -17.94 -17.80 -0.05
N THR A 4 -17.73 -16.69 -0.73
CA THR A 4 -18.72 -16.11 -1.63
C THR A 4 -18.22 -16.14 -3.06
N ILE A 5 -19.14 -16.29 -4.00
CA ILE A 5 -18.85 -16.23 -5.43
C ILE A 5 -19.23 -14.85 -5.93
N LYS A 6 -18.29 -14.13 -6.49
CA LYS A 6 -18.52 -12.76 -6.97
C LYS A 6 -19.33 -12.76 -8.26
N SER A 7 -20.25 -11.81 -8.38
CA SER A 7 -20.96 -11.56 -9.62
C SER A 7 -20.04 -10.91 -10.66
N ALA A 8 -20.49 -10.86 -11.92
CA ALA A 8 -19.73 -10.20 -12.99
C ALA A 8 -19.47 -8.72 -12.65
N ARG A 9 -20.46 -8.02 -12.10
CA ARG A 9 -20.33 -6.63 -11.69
C ARG A 9 -19.30 -6.48 -10.57
N GLU A 10 -19.32 -7.37 -9.58
CA GLU A 10 -18.38 -7.37 -8.48
C GLU A 10 -16.95 -7.62 -8.97
N ILE A 11 -16.77 -8.54 -9.90
CA ILE A 11 -15.46 -8.80 -10.51
C ILE A 11 -14.94 -7.56 -11.22
N GLU A 12 -15.78 -6.83 -11.95
CA GLU A 12 -15.36 -5.58 -12.62
C GLU A 12 -14.96 -4.51 -11.61
N LEU A 13 -15.64 -4.39 -10.47
CA LEU A 13 -15.27 -3.46 -9.42
C LEU A 13 -13.91 -3.85 -8.80
N MET A 14 -13.68 -5.12 -8.59
CA MET A 14 -12.39 -5.62 -8.08
C MET A 14 -11.27 -5.40 -9.11
N ARG A 15 -11.57 -5.57 -10.40
CA ARG A 15 -10.61 -5.29 -11.48
C ARG A 15 -10.21 -3.82 -11.48
N GLU A 16 -11.17 -2.94 -11.33
CA GLU A 16 -10.91 -1.49 -11.25
C GLU A 16 -10.09 -1.14 -10.01
N ALA A 17 -10.42 -1.73 -8.85
CA ALA A 17 -9.64 -1.55 -7.64
C ALA A 17 -8.18 -2.00 -7.85
N GLY A 18 -7.97 -3.14 -8.52
CA GLY A 18 -6.64 -3.63 -8.85
C GLY A 18 -5.86 -2.69 -9.78
N ARG A 19 -6.54 -2.11 -10.76
CA ARG A 19 -5.95 -1.12 -11.67
C ARG A 19 -5.49 0.12 -10.89
N LEU A 20 -6.31 0.58 -9.96
CA LEU A 20 -5.98 1.74 -9.13
C LEU A 20 -4.83 1.41 -8.18
N LEU A 21 -4.78 0.20 -7.64
CA LEU A 21 -3.69 -0.27 -6.81
C LEU A 21 -2.36 -0.24 -7.57
N GLU A 22 -2.35 -0.66 -8.82
CA GLU A 22 -1.15 -0.60 -9.66
C GLU A 22 -0.64 0.83 -9.82
N ILE A 23 -1.54 1.81 -9.99
CA ILE A 23 -1.17 3.22 -10.07
C ILE A 23 -0.47 3.67 -8.78
N VAL A 24 -0.97 3.23 -7.61
CA VAL A 24 -0.35 3.56 -6.33
C VAL A 24 1.08 3.02 -6.26
N HIS A 25 1.29 1.77 -6.68
CA HIS A 25 2.62 1.17 -6.72
C HIS A 25 3.57 1.94 -7.66
N ASP A 26 3.08 2.34 -8.83
CA ASP A 26 3.88 3.10 -9.78
C ASP A 26 4.31 4.45 -9.21
N GLU A 27 3.42 5.13 -8.53
CA GLU A 27 3.76 6.42 -7.89
C GLU A 27 4.77 6.25 -6.77
N MET A 28 4.63 5.20 -5.94
CA MET A 28 5.61 4.92 -4.90
C MET A 28 6.99 4.57 -5.49
N ALA A 29 7.00 3.80 -6.57
CA ALA A 29 8.25 3.41 -7.22
C ALA A 29 9.06 4.63 -7.70
N LYS A 30 8.39 5.70 -8.10
CA LYS A 30 9.06 6.92 -8.58
C LYS A 30 9.87 7.63 -7.50
N ILE A 31 9.53 7.47 -6.24
CA ILE A 31 10.18 8.18 -5.14
C ILE A 31 11.16 7.31 -4.35
N ILE A 32 11.16 6.00 -4.55
CA ILE A 32 12.05 5.10 -3.82
C ILE A 32 13.48 5.29 -4.31
N ARG A 33 14.35 5.69 -3.39
CA ARG A 33 15.77 5.91 -3.64
C ARG A 33 16.54 5.87 -2.32
N PRO A 34 17.87 5.69 -2.34
CA PRO A 34 18.66 5.79 -1.11
C PRO A 34 18.43 7.13 -0.41
N GLY A 35 18.29 7.10 0.89
CA GLY A 35 18.08 8.28 1.73
C GLY A 35 16.65 8.60 2.06
N ILE A 36 15.66 8.08 1.31
CA ILE A 36 14.26 8.30 1.62
C ILE A 36 13.86 7.51 2.88
N SER A 37 12.98 8.08 3.71
CA SER A 37 12.45 7.34 4.86
C SER A 37 11.29 6.45 4.44
N THR A 38 11.06 5.37 5.21
CA THR A 38 9.91 4.51 4.96
C THR A 38 8.60 5.24 5.21
N MET A 39 8.59 6.25 6.09
CA MET A 39 7.41 7.09 6.30
C MET A 39 7.07 7.92 5.06
N GLU A 40 8.05 8.41 4.33
CA GLU A 40 7.81 9.15 3.07
C GLU A 40 7.16 8.25 2.02
N ILE A 41 7.52 6.98 1.99
CA ILE A 41 6.88 5.99 1.11
C ILE A 41 5.41 5.81 1.51
N ASN A 42 5.14 5.68 2.81
CA ASN A 42 3.78 5.58 3.31
C ASN A 42 2.95 6.82 2.96
N GLU A 43 3.51 8.00 3.14
CA GLU A 43 2.81 9.25 2.85
C GLU A 43 2.47 9.37 1.36
N CYS A 44 3.38 8.97 0.50
CA CYS A 44 3.15 8.94 -0.95
C CYS A 44 2.02 7.97 -1.32
N GLY A 45 2.05 6.77 -0.77
CA GLY A 45 1.01 5.77 -1.01
C GLY A 45 -0.34 6.21 -0.48
N ASP A 46 -0.41 6.70 0.74
CA ASP A 46 -1.64 7.21 1.35
C ASP A 46 -2.27 8.34 0.52
N LYS A 47 -1.46 9.31 0.17
CA LYS A 47 -1.90 10.45 -0.66
C LYS A 47 -2.45 9.99 -2.01
N THR A 48 -1.76 9.08 -2.66
CA THR A 48 -2.17 8.56 -3.97
C THR A 48 -3.48 7.78 -3.88
N ILE A 49 -3.61 6.91 -2.86
CA ILE A 49 -4.86 6.16 -2.62
C ILE A 49 -6.04 7.11 -2.50
N ARG A 50 -5.90 8.15 -1.67
CA ARG A 50 -6.99 9.12 -1.44
C ARG A 50 -7.27 9.97 -2.67
N ARG A 51 -6.24 10.38 -3.40
CA ARG A 51 -6.40 11.14 -4.65
C ARG A 51 -7.20 10.37 -5.69
N LEU A 52 -7.06 9.05 -5.73
CA LEU A 52 -7.78 8.17 -6.65
C LEU A 52 -9.21 7.87 -6.17
N GLY A 53 -9.64 8.43 -5.04
CA GLY A 53 -10.97 8.20 -4.50
C GLY A 53 -11.12 6.86 -3.78
N CYS A 54 -10.02 6.23 -3.41
CA CYS A 54 -10.01 4.96 -2.68
C CYS A 54 -9.80 5.17 -1.19
N THR A 55 -10.05 4.12 -0.42
CA THR A 55 -9.81 4.09 1.02
C THR A 55 -8.60 3.20 1.31
N PRO A 56 -7.63 3.67 2.14
CA PRO A 56 -6.49 2.85 2.56
C PRO A 56 -6.90 1.90 3.69
N ASN A 57 -7.15 0.64 3.36
CA ASN A 57 -7.72 -0.32 4.32
C ASN A 57 -6.76 -0.80 5.41
N PHE A 58 -5.45 -0.69 5.23
CA PHE A 58 -4.52 -1.06 6.30
C PHE A 58 -4.55 -0.09 7.47
N LEU A 59 -4.86 1.17 7.22
CA LEU A 59 -4.91 2.17 8.28
C LEU A 59 -5.95 1.77 9.33
N ASN A 60 -5.50 1.61 10.56
CA ASN A 60 -6.31 1.18 11.71
C ASN A 60 -6.84 -0.27 11.64
N TYR A 61 -6.49 -1.04 10.63
CA TYR A 61 -6.85 -2.45 10.58
C TYR A 61 -6.03 -3.22 11.62
N GLY A 62 -6.71 -3.81 12.60
CA GLY A 62 -6.04 -4.49 13.70
C GLY A 62 -5.08 -3.59 14.48
N GLY A 63 -5.30 -2.28 14.45
CA GLY A 63 -4.41 -1.31 15.12
C GLY A 63 -3.20 -0.91 14.31
N PHE A 64 -3.08 -1.30 13.03
CA PHE A 64 -1.93 -0.93 12.20
C PHE A 64 -1.89 0.60 12.02
N PRO A 65 -0.75 1.25 12.32
CA PRO A 65 -0.71 2.72 12.42
C PRO A 65 -0.47 3.46 11.10
N ALA A 66 -0.49 2.77 9.97
CA ALA A 66 -0.15 3.37 8.68
C ALA A 66 -0.99 2.77 7.55
N SER A 67 -0.88 3.36 6.37
CA SER A 67 -1.62 2.91 5.18
C SER A 67 -0.84 1.90 4.36
N ILE A 68 0.49 1.88 4.47
CA ILE A 68 1.37 1.02 3.70
C ILE A 68 2.26 0.25 4.67
N CYS A 69 2.40 -1.06 4.46
CA CYS A 69 3.44 -1.84 5.11
C CYS A 69 4.71 -1.69 4.26
N VAL A 70 5.77 -1.17 4.86
CA VAL A 70 7.07 -1.00 4.19
C VAL A 70 8.09 -1.85 4.93
N SER A 71 8.40 -3.00 4.35
CA SER A 71 9.29 -3.99 4.97
C SER A 71 10.64 -3.96 4.27
N VAL A 72 11.70 -3.74 5.04
CA VAL A 72 13.06 -3.56 4.53
C VAL A 72 13.92 -4.74 4.92
N ASN A 73 14.58 -5.34 3.94
CA ASN A 73 15.54 -6.45 4.11
C ASN A 73 14.95 -7.63 4.88
N GLU A 74 15.40 -7.87 6.13
CA GLU A 74 14.97 -9.00 6.97
C GLU A 74 13.53 -8.90 7.47
N GLU A 75 12.89 -7.74 7.35
CA GLU A 75 11.48 -7.59 7.67
C GLU A 75 10.65 -8.30 6.60
N VAL A 76 9.98 -9.38 6.97
CA VAL A 76 9.25 -10.20 5.99
C VAL A 76 7.93 -9.55 5.59
N VAL A 77 7.15 -9.11 6.59
CA VAL A 77 5.85 -8.47 6.40
C VAL A 77 5.61 -7.45 7.52
N HIS A 78 4.61 -6.60 7.31
CA HIS A 78 4.09 -5.67 8.31
C HIS A 78 5.12 -4.67 8.85
N GLY A 79 6.12 -4.31 8.04
CA GLY A 79 7.04 -3.25 8.41
C GLY A 79 6.29 -1.95 8.64
N ILE A 80 6.45 -1.37 9.84
CA ILE A 80 5.79 -0.11 10.20
C ILE A 80 6.63 1.06 9.68
N PRO A 81 6.05 1.92 8.82
CA PRO A 81 6.78 3.09 8.33
C PRO A 81 7.29 3.98 9.46
N SER A 82 8.50 4.46 9.33
CA SER A 82 9.17 5.28 10.33
C SER A 82 9.92 6.44 9.69
N LYS A 83 9.85 7.59 10.33
CA LYS A 83 10.65 8.77 9.93
C LYS A 83 12.13 8.57 10.17
N LYS A 84 12.49 7.59 11.01
CA LYS A 84 13.87 7.30 11.40
C LYS A 84 14.52 6.21 10.56
N ARG A 85 13.74 5.43 9.81
CA ARG A 85 14.27 4.38 8.95
C ARG A 85 14.47 4.92 7.55
N HIS A 86 15.71 5.14 7.17
CA HIS A 86 16.09 5.60 5.83
C HIS A 86 16.63 4.46 4.99
N LEU A 87 16.23 4.41 3.73
CA LEU A 87 16.72 3.40 2.80
C LEU A 87 18.18 3.65 2.47
N ARG A 88 18.91 2.56 2.25
CA ARG A 88 20.31 2.57 1.81
C ARG A 88 20.41 1.88 0.47
N GLU A 89 21.45 2.23 -0.28
CA GLU A 89 21.72 1.54 -1.53
C GLU A 89 21.89 0.05 -1.30
N GLY A 90 21.24 -0.76 -2.13
CA GLY A 90 21.23 -2.22 -2.01
C GLY A 90 20.11 -2.79 -1.15
N ASP A 91 19.33 -1.94 -0.45
CA ASP A 91 18.19 -2.43 0.33
C ASP A 91 17.12 -3.05 -0.57
N ILE A 92 16.51 -4.11 -0.06
CA ILE A 92 15.31 -4.70 -0.65
C ILE A 92 14.11 -4.15 0.11
N VAL A 93 13.16 -3.59 -0.61
CA VAL A 93 11.98 -2.95 -0.02
C VAL A 93 10.72 -3.63 -0.55
N SER A 94 9.90 -4.15 0.36
CA SER A 94 8.61 -4.73 0.02
C SER A 94 7.51 -3.78 0.48
N CYS A 95 6.69 -3.32 -0.44
CA CYS A 95 5.54 -2.47 -0.13
C CYS A 95 4.27 -3.29 -0.29
N ASP A 96 3.51 -3.39 0.78
CA ASP A 96 2.25 -4.12 0.83
C ASP A 96 1.14 -3.17 1.24
N LEU A 97 0.09 -3.11 0.44
CA LEU A 97 -1.02 -2.20 0.67
C LEU A 97 -2.33 -2.75 0.11
N VAL A 98 -3.41 -2.19 0.60
CA VAL A 98 -4.76 -2.54 0.17
C VAL A 98 -5.52 -1.26 -0.12
N VAL A 99 -6.21 -1.23 -1.25
CA VAL A 99 -7.13 -0.14 -1.57
C VAL A 99 -8.56 -0.66 -1.55
N GLU A 100 -9.47 0.16 -1.10
CA GLU A 100 -10.91 -0.12 -1.20
C GLU A 100 -11.51 0.89 -2.16
N TYR A 101 -12.11 0.35 -3.21
CA TYR A 101 -12.80 1.14 -4.23
C TYR A 101 -14.25 0.66 -4.30
N ASP A 102 -15.19 1.56 -4.01
CA ASP A 102 -16.63 1.28 -4.07
C ASP A 102 -17.03 0.01 -3.29
N GLY A 103 -16.42 -0.19 -2.12
CA GLY A 103 -16.68 -1.35 -1.25
C GLY A 103 -15.88 -2.62 -1.60
N TYR A 104 -14.98 -2.54 -2.58
CA TYR A 104 -14.19 -3.69 -3.03
C TYR A 104 -12.70 -3.43 -3.06
#